data_f6d4eb77b1671287ec3bfa722f523eb7
#
_entry.id   f6d4eb77b1671287ec3bfa722f523eb7
#
_cell.length_a   1.000
_cell.length_b   1.000
_cell.length_c   1.000
_cell.angle_alpha   90.00
_cell.angle_beta   90.00
_cell.angle_gamma   90.00
#
_symmetry.space_group_name_H-M   'P 1'
#
loop_
_entity.id
_entity.type
_entity.pdbx_description
1 polymer ?
#
loop_
_entity_poly.entity_id
_entity_poly.type
_entity_poly.pdbx_seq_one_letter_code
_entity_poly.pdbx_strand_id
1 'polypeptide(L)'
;MKRTAQKRHHWLFAVDPHRYHWDTLFVKGKEMWRGAGSRADALRQLKHVRRGDRVLCYHGAPDRSLYAIAEVTRDPYPDPHDAKGKSHVVDLRALEKLPRMVRLEEMRANRALRKVKFLKNLRLVICPLSDEEYQEILRMAGIVPAPGLPLP
;
A
#
# COMPACT_ATOMS: atom_id res chain seq x y z
N MET A 1 -12.86 1.52 17.72
CA MET A 1 -13.11 2.95 17.67
C MET A 1 -13.33 3.40 16.23
N LYS A 2 -14.37 4.15 15.99
CA LYS A 2 -14.72 4.57 14.65
C LYS A 2 -13.88 5.77 14.23
N ARG A 3 -13.19 5.68 13.09
CA ARG A 3 -12.45 6.81 12.54
C ARG A 3 -13.42 7.88 12.06
N THR A 4 -12.95 9.14 12.06
CA THR A 4 -13.71 10.20 11.41
C THR A 4 -13.73 9.94 9.90
N ALA A 5 -14.83 10.30 9.24
CA ALA A 5 -15.02 10.01 7.83
C ALA A 5 -13.99 10.67 6.91
N GLN A 6 -13.41 11.79 7.37
CA GLN A 6 -12.48 12.59 6.56
C GLN A 6 -11.03 12.12 6.67
N LYS A 7 -10.69 11.36 7.70
CA LYS A 7 -9.29 11.00 7.92
C LYS A 7 -8.95 9.70 7.19
N ARG A 8 -8.02 9.81 6.22
CA ARG A 8 -7.45 8.66 5.53
C ARG A 8 -6.19 8.22 6.25
N HIS A 9 -5.93 6.92 6.22
CA HIS A 9 -4.65 6.37 6.60
C HIS A 9 -3.89 5.99 5.33
N HIS A 10 -2.60 5.78 5.49
CA HIS A 10 -1.70 5.48 4.39
C HIS A 10 -0.96 4.19 4.70
N TRP A 11 -0.78 3.37 3.68
CA TRP A 11 -0.21 2.03 3.82
C TRP A 11 0.81 1.76 2.73
N LEU A 12 1.75 0.89 3.02
CA LEU A 12 2.60 0.27 2.01
C LEU A 12 2.19 -1.19 1.91
N PHE A 13 1.81 -1.63 0.71
CA PHE A 13 1.51 -3.03 0.43
C PHE A 13 2.60 -3.59 -0.46
N ALA A 14 3.24 -4.67 -0.02
CA ALA A 14 4.36 -5.29 -0.73
C ALA A 14 3.94 -6.61 -1.36
N VAL A 15 4.34 -6.82 -2.61
CA VAL A 15 4.09 -8.06 -3.34
C VAL A 15 5.37 -8.56 -3.98
N ASP A 16 5.42 -9.86 -4.27
CA ASP A 16 6.46 -10.47 -5.10
C ASP A 16 6.02 -10.32 -6.55
N PRO A 17 6.76 -9.56 -7.39
CA PRO A 17 6.32 -9.31 -8.77
C PRO A 17 6.26 -10.57 -9.63
N HIS A 18 6.91 -11.65 -9.23
CA HIS A 18 6.81 -12.94 -9.94
C HIS A 18 5.48 -13.63 -9.68
N ARG A 19 4.82 -13.32 -8.56
CA ARG A 19 3.52 -13.90 -8.21
C ARG A 19 2.36 -12.97 -8.55
N TYR A 20 2.56 -11.67 -8.35
CA TYR A 20 1.55 -10.66 -8.65
C TYR A 20 2.26 -9.36 -8.97
N HIS A 21 2.02 -8.82 -10.16
CA HIS A 21 2.55 -7.52 -10.55
C HIS A 21 1.45 -6.47 -10.46
N TRP A 22 1.77 -5.31 -9.89
CA TRP A 22 0.77 -4.25 -9.73
C TRP A 22 0.16 -3.76 -11.05
N ASP A 23 0.81 -3.98 -12.20
CA ASP A 23 0.22 -3.69 -13.50
C ASP A 23 -1.10 -4.43 -13.71
N THR A 24 -1.27 -5.60 -13.10
CA THR A 24 -2.53 -6.34 -13.17
C THR A 24 -3.68 -5.50 -12.62
N LEU A 25 -3.45 -4.79 -11.51
CA LEU A 25 -4.45 -3.90 -10.93
C LEU A 25 -4.77 -2.75 -11.90
N PHE A 26 -3.76 -2.20 -12.57
CA PHE A 26 -3.96 -1.08 -13.49
C PHE A 26 -4.70 -1.50 -14.76
N VAL A 27 -4.43 -2.70 -15.26
CA VAL A 27 -5.15 -3.23 -16.41
C VAL A 27 -6.62 -3.46 -16.07
N LYS A 28 -6.91 -3.99 -14.89
CA LYS A 28 -8.29 -4.26 -14.45
C LYS A 28 -9.00 -3.03 -13.89
N GLY A 29 -8.26 -2.04 -13.40
CA GLY A 29 -8.79 -0.86 -12.73
C GLY A 29 -9.14 -1.09 -11.28
N LYS A 30 -9.73 -2.23 -10.97
CA LYS A 30 -10.13 -2.65 -9.61
C LYS A 30 -9.82 -4.13 -9.43
N GLU A 31 -9.52 -4.52 -8.20
CA GLU A 31 -9.27 -5.93 -7.92
C GLU A 31 -9.43 -6.22 -6.44
N MET A 32 -9.88 -7.44 -6.14
CA MET A 32 -9.81 -8.01 -4.81
C MET A 32 -8.34 -8.39 -4.57
N TRP A 33 -7.67 -7.70 -3.65
CA TRP A 33 -6.25 -7.96 -3.36
C TRP A 33 -6.16 -9.03 -2.27
N ARG A 34 -5.42 -10.10 -2.56
CA ARG A 34 -5.33 -11.29 -1.72
C ARG A 34 -3.97 -11.46 -1.06
N GLY A 35 -3.11 -10.45 -1.14
CA GLY A 35 -1.72 -10.58 -0.69
C GLY A 35 -1.53 -10.78 0.80
N ALA A 36 -2.51 -10.43 1.63
CA ALA A 36 -2.43 -10.67 3.07
C ALA A 36 -2.58 -12.16 3.42
N GLY A 37 -3.42 -12.87 2.67
CA GLY A 37 -3.70 -14.28 2.92
C GLY A 37 -4.20 -14.50 4.34
N SER A 38 -3.60 -15.49 5.01
CA SER A 38 -3.92 -15.82 6.41
C SER A 38 -2.76 -15.52 7.36
N ARG A 39 -1.77 -14.73 6.92
CA ARG A 39 -0.62 -14.39 7.76
C ARG A 39 -1.05 -13.53 8.95
N ALA A 40 -0.65 -13.94 10.15
CA ALA A 40 -1.07 -13.26 11.38
C ALA A 40 -0.62 -11.80 11.42
N ASP A 41 0.62 -11.51 11.01
CA ASP A 41 1.14 -10.14 11.01
C ASP A 41 0.39 -9.25 10.02
N ALA A 42 0.11 -9.77 8.82
CA ALA A 42 -0.64 -9.04 7.81
C ALA A 42 -2.08 -8.79 8.26
N LEU A 43 -2.73 -9.79 8.84
CA LEU A 43 -4.12 -9.66 9.30
C LEU A 43 -4.24 -8.65 10.45
N ARG A 44 -3.24 -8.58 11.34
CA ARG A 44 -3.25 -7.56 12.42
C ARG A 44 -3.26 -6.15 11.86
N GLN A 45 -2.56 -5.92 10.77
CA GLN A 45 -2.56 -4.60 10.12
C GLN A 45 -3.81 -4.39 9.28
N LEU A 46 -4.22 -5.43 8.55
CA LEU A 46 -5.36 -5.34 7.64
C LEU A 46 -6.64 -4.90 8.34
N LYS A 47 -6.84 -5.34 9.59
CA LYS A 47 -8.03 -4.95 10.37
C LYS A 47 -8.15 -3.44 10.61
N HIS A 48 -7.07 -2.69 10.42
CA HIS A 48 -7.07 -1.23 10.57
C HIS A 48 -7.23 -0.50 9.25
N VAL A 49 -7.14 -1.20 8.14
CA VAL A 49 -7.32 -0.64 6.80
C VAL A 49 -8.81 -0.34 6.59
N ARG A 50 -9.12 0.80 5.99
CA ARG A 50 -10.49 1.23 5.77
C ARG A 50 -10.67 1.82 4.38
N ARG A 51 -11.89 1.74 3.91
CA ARG A 51 -12.29 2.38 2.65
C ARG A 51 -11.81 3.84 2.64
N GLY A 52 -11.21 4.25 1.53
CA GLY A 52 -10.67 5.59 1.34
C GLY A 52 -9.19 5.71 1.65
N ASP A 53 -8.61 4.71 2.30
CA ASP A 53 -7.18 4.71 2.59
C ASP A 53 -6.36 4.63 1.29
N ARG A 54 -5.15 5.18 1.34
CA ARG A 54 -4.21 5.13 0.22
C ARG A 54 -3.18 4.05 0.45
N VAL A 55 -2.77 3.43 -0.64
CA VAL A 55 -1.79 2.34 -0.62
C VAL A 55 -0.66 2.67 -1.58
N LEU A 56 0.57 2.69 -1.05
CA LEU A 56 1.76 2.71 -1.88
C LEU A 56 2.12 1.27 -2.23
N CYS A 57 2.14 0.99 -3.51
CA CYS A 57 2.30 -0.36 -4.05
C CYS A 57 3.77 -0.65 -4.30
N TYR A 58 4.33 -1.62 -3.56
CA TYR A 58 5.74 -1.97 -3.59
C TYR A 58 5.94 -3.33 -4.28
N HIS A 59 6.96 -3.41 -5.12
CA HIS A 59 7.44 -4.67 -5.69
C HIS A 59 8.71 -5.10 -4.98
N GLY A 60 8.74 -6.34 -4.49
CA GLY A 60 9.95 -6.94 -3.94
C GLY A 60 10.99 -7.23 -5.02
N ALA A 61 12.00 -8.05 -4.65
CA ALA A 61 13.08 -8.39 -5.59
C ALA A 61 12.54 -8.93 -6.92
N PRO A 62 13.16 -8.62 -8.06
CA PRO A 62 14.41 -7.85 -8.19
C PRO A 62 14.23 -6.34 -8.17
N ASP A 63 12.99 -5.85 -8.29
CA ASP A 63 12.73 -4.41 -8.48
C ASP A 63 13.02 -3.58 -7.23
N ARG A 64 12.58 -4.05 -6.07
CA ARG A 64 12.77 -3.39 -4.77
C ARG A 64 12.45 -1.90 -4.83
N SER A 65 11.21 -1.59 -5.24
CA SER A 65 10.80 -0.20 -5.41
C SER A 65 9.30 -0.02 -5.27
N LEU A 66 8.92 1.19 -4.86
CA LEU A 66 7.54 1.64 -4.93
C LEU A 66 7.20 2.00 -6.37
N TYR A 67 6.02 1.62 -6.79
CA TYR A 67 5.63 1.62 -8.19
C TYR A 67 4.40 2.48 -8.48
N ALA A 68 3.41 2.46 -7.59
CA ALA A 68 2.10 3.02 -7.89
C ALA A 68 1.35 3.37 -6.61
N ILE A 69 0.24 4.08 -6.78
CA ILE A 69 -0.70 4.42 -5.73
C ILE A 69 -2.04 3.76 -6.04
N ALA A 70 -2.64 3.15 -5.03
CA ALA A 70 -3.99 2.58 -5.10
C ALA A 70 -4.85 3.15 -3.98
N GLU A 71 -6.16 2.95 -4.11
CA GLU A 71 -7.12 3.35 -3.09
C GLU A 71 -7.90 2.13 -2.62
N VAL A 72 -8.11 2.05 -1.31
CA VAL A 72 -8.99 1.04 -0.73
C VAL A 72 -10.43 1.44 -0.99
N THR A 73 -11.20 0.57 -1.64
CA THR A 73 -12.59 0.86 -2.03
C THR A 73 -13.61 0.14 -1.16
N ARG A 74 -13.18 -0.82 -0.33
CA ARG A 74 -14.04 -1.56 0.57
C ARG A 74 -13.23 -1.99 1.78
N ASP A 75 -13.82 -1.91 2.97
CA ASP A 75 -13.19 -2.42 4.19
C ASP A 75 -12.83 -3.90 4.01
N PRO A 76 -11.76 -4.38 4.65
CA PRO A 76 -11.37 -5.79 4.55
C PRO A 76 -12.49 -6.74 4.93
N TYR A 77 -12.49 -7.91 4.30
CA TYR A 77 -13.52 -8.93 4.53
C TYR A 77 -12.91 -10.32 4.32
N PRO A 78 -13.59 -11.38 4.83
CA PRO A 78 -13.11 -12.74 4.61
C PRO A 78 -13.09 -13.07 3.12
N ASP A 79 -12.03 -13.76 2.68
CA ASP A 79 -11.89 -14.18 1.28
C ASP A 79 -13.01 -15.18 0.95
N PRO A 80 -13.92 -14.84 0.02
CA PRO A 80 -15.02 -15.73 -0.33
C PRO A 80 -14.58 -17.03 -1.00
N HIS A 81 -13.32 -17.08 -1.47
CA HIS A 81 -12.76 -18.28 -2.11
C HIS A 81 -11.97 -19.16 -1.15
N ASP A 82 -11.84 -18.75 0.11
CA ASP A 82 -11.15 -19.54 1.12
C ASP A 82 -12.16 -20.33 1.96
N ALA A 83 -12.29 -21.62 1.65
CA ALA A 83 -13.25 -22.49 2.33
C ALA A 83 -12.98 -22.60 3.84
N LYS A 84 -11.72 -22.38 4.27
CA LYS A 84 -11.35 -22.45 5.69
C LYS A 84 -11.65 -21.16 6.44
N GLY A 85 -12.00 -20.07 5.72
CA GLY A 85 -12.35 -18.80 6.31
C GLY A 85 -11.23 -18.08 7.06
N LYS A 86 -9.98 -18.43 6.79
CA LYS A 86 -8.82 -17.87 7.50
C LYS A 86 -8.19 -16.68 6.79
N SER A 87 -8.37 -16.58 5.48
CA SER A 87 -7.79 -15.51 4.67
C SER A 87 -8.72 -14.32 4.60
N HIS A 88 -8.13 -13.13 4.56
CA HIS A 88 -8.87 -11.89 4.38
C HIS A 88 -8.33 -11.13 3.18
N VAL A 89 -9.19 -10.36 2.55
CA VAL A 89 -8.90 -9.60 1.35
C VAL A 89 -9.37 -8.16 1.51
N VAL A 90 -8.90 -7.31 0.62
CA VAL A 90 -9.35 -5.92 0.55
C VAL A 90 -9.47 -5.52 -0.93
N ASP A 91 -10.49 -4.74 -1.25
CA ASP A 91 -10.69 -4.27 -2.62
C ASP A 91 -9.89 -3.01 -2.85
N LEU A 92 -9.15 -2.99 -3.95
CA LEU A 92 -8.31 -1.87 -4.35
C LEU A 92 -8.73 -1.34 -5.71
N ARG A 93 -8.54 -0.04 -5.90
CA ARG A 93 -8.70 0.63 -7.19
C ARG A 93 -7.36 1.28 -7.55
N ALA A 94 -6.94 1.12 -8.80
CA ALA A 94 -5.74 1.77 -9.29
C ALA A 94 -5.97 3.28 -9.36
N LEU A 95 -5.03 4.07 -8.84
CA LEU A 95 -5.09 5.53 -8.94
C LEU A 95 -4.10 6.04 -9.97
N GLU A 96 -2.80 5.90 -9.70
CA GLU A 96 -1.79 6.35 -10.66
C GLU A 96 -0.48 5.64 -10.42
N LYS A 97 0.29 5.49 -11.48
CA LYS A 97 1.67 5.03 -11.38
C LYS A 97 2.53 6.20 -10.95
N LEU A 98 3.56 5.91 -10.15
CA LEU A 98 4.47 6.96 -9.72
C LEU A 98 5.23 7.50 -10.95
N PRO A 99 5.38 8.83 -11.07
CA PRO A 99 6.17 9.41 -12.16
C PRO A 99 7.60 8.89 -12.17
N ARG A 100 8.13 8.59 -10.99
CA ARG A 100 9.43 8.01 -10.78
C ARG A 100 9.30 6.95 -9.68
N MET A 101 9.80 5.75 -9.93
CA MET A 101 9.83 4.71 -8.91
C MET A 101 10.76 5.14 -7.77
N VAL A 102 10.35 4.83 -6.54
CA VAL A 102 11.15 5.13 -5.35
C VAL A 102 11.80 3.84 -4.88
N ARG A 103 13.11 3.77 -4.98
CA ARG A 103 13.86 2.55 -4.70
C ARG A 103 14.06 2.36 -3.20
N LEU A 104 14.16 1.08 -2.79
CA LEU A 104 14.37 0.73 -1.39
C LEU A 104 15.57 1.45 -0.79
N GLU A 105 16.69 1.48 -1.52
CA GLU A 105 17.91 2.13 -1.02
C GLU A 105 17.74 3.64 -0.84
N GLU A 106 16.93 4.28 -1.68
CA GLU A 106 16.63 5.71 -1.53
C GLU A 106 15.80 5.95 -0.27
N MET A 107 14.84 5.08 -0.02
CA MET A 107 14.04 5.20 1.20
C MET A 107 14.89 5.00 2.45
N ARG A 108 15.81 4.02 2.42
CA ARG A 108 16.70 3.76 3.55
C ARG A 108 17.68 4.90 3.80
N ALA A 109 18.04 5.64 2.76
CA ALA A 109 18.94 6.80 2.88
C ALA A 109 18.21 8.06 3.36
N ASN A 110 16.90 8.04 3.39
CA ASN A 110 16.09 9.22 3.75
C ASN A 110 15.73 9.19 5.24
N ARG A 111 16.26 10.16 5.99
CA ARG A 111 16.07 10.23 7.44
C ARG A 111 14.60 10.40 7.84
N ALA A 112 13.81 11.05 7.01
CA ALA A 112 12.38 11.22 7.29
C ALA A 112 11.63 9.90 7.31
N LEU A 113 12.19 8.85 6.70
CA LEU A 113 11.57 7.53 6.63
C LEU A 113 12.18 6.52 7.61
N ARG A 114 13.05 6.95 8.51
CA ARG A 114 13.80 6.04 9.41
C ARG A 114 12.91 5.20 10.32
N LYS A 115 11.68 5.63 10.58
CA LYS A 115 10.75 4.90 11.45
C LYS A 115 9.82 3.96 10.69
N VAL A 116 9.88 3.94 9.36
CA VAL A 116 9.05 3.03 8.55
C VAL A 116 9.50 1.60 8.82
N LYS A 117 8.61 0.80 9.40
CA LYS A 117 8.95 -0.57 9.84
C LYS A 117 9.35 -1.46 8.67
N PHE A 118 8.72 -1.28 7.51
CA PHE A 118 9.03 -2.08 6.32
C PHE A 118 10.51 -2.02 5.97
N LEU A 119 11.17 -0.86 6.15
CA LEU A 119 12.58 -0.70 5.81
C LEU A 119 13.51 -1.55 6.66
N LYS A 120 13.06 -1.99 7.82
CA LYS A 120 13.80 -2.86 8.73
C LYS A 120 13.36 -4.31 8.66
N ASN A 121 12.22 -4.59 8.01
CA ASN A 121 11.68 -5.94 7.89
C ASN A 121 10.94 -6.08 6.58
N LEU A 122 11.66 -6.54 5.56
CA LEU A 122 11.11 -6.67 4.20
C LEU A 122 10.13 -7.83 4.05
N ARG A 123 9.89 -8.59 5.11
CA ARG A 123 8.87 -9.66 5.11
C ARG A 123 7.47 -9.11 5.34
N LEU A 124 7.35 -7.87 5.80
CA LEU A 124 6.05 -7.26 6.00
C LEU A 124 5.34 -7.10 4.65
N VAL A 125 4.08 -7.50 4.61
CA VAL A 125 3.24 -7.36 3.41
C VAL A 125 2.41 -6.09 3.49
N ILE A 126 2.02 -5.71 4.71
CA ILE A 126 1.24 -4.51 4.99
C ILE A 126 1.95 -3.71 6.07
N CYS A 127 2.29 -2.47 5.76
CA CYS A 127 3.00 -1.60 6.69
C CYS A 127 2.31 -0.24 6.76
N PRO A 128 1.98 0.25 7.97
CA PRO A 128 1.38 1.58 8.08
C PRO A 128 2.42 2.66 7.81
N LEU A 129 1.96 3.77 7.27
CA LEU A 129 2.77 4.96 7.04
C LEU A 129 2.10 6.15 7.71
N SER A 130 2.91 7.05 8.29
CA SER A 130 2.37 8.31 8.77
C SER A 130 2.06 9.22 7.58
N ASP A 131 1.28 10.27 7.83
CA ASP A 131 0.98 11.27 6.80
C ASP A 131 2.27 11.89 6.26
N GLU A 132 3.21 12.21 7.15
CA GLU A 132 4.49 12.81 6.78
C GLU A 132 5.35 11.86 5.95
N GLU A 133 5.35 10.58 6.32
CA GLU A 133 6.08 9.56 5.55
C GLU A 133 5.50 9.40 4.15
N TYR A 134 4.18 9.35 4.06
CA TYR A 134 3.49 9.26 2.77
C TYR A 134 3.82 10.47 1.89
N GLN A 135 3.71 11.68 2.44
CA GLN A 135 4.02 12.91 1.71
C GLN A 135 5.46 12.94 1.24
N GLU A 136 6.40 12.53 2.08
CA GLU A 136 7.81 12.49 1.71
C GLU A 136 8.05 11.52 0.55
N ILE A 137 7.43 10.37 0.59
CA ILE A 137 7.55 9.39 -0.51
C ILE A 137 6.99 9.96 -1.81
N LEU A 138 5.85 10.65 -1.76
CA LEU A 138 5.29 11.28 -2.95
C LEU A 138 6.25 12.34 -3.51
N ARG A 139 6.88 13.11 -2.63
CA ARG A 139 7.89 14.09 -3.06
C ARG A 139 9.06 13.39 -3.76
N MET A 140 9.56 12.28 -3.19
CA MET A 140 10.64 11.50 -3.80
C MET A 140 10.24 10.95 -5.17
N ALA A 141 8.97 10.63 -5.34
CA ALA A 141 8.42 10.12 -6.61
C ALA A 141 8.19 11.21 -7.65
N GLY A 142 8.40 12.48 -7.30
CA GLY A 142 8.19 13.58 -8.21
C GLY A 142 6.75 14.07 -8.29
N ILE A 143 5.92 13.71 -7.31
CA ILE A 143 4.55 14.21 -7.25
C ILE A 143 4.56 15.54 -6.51
N VAL A 144 4.16 16.60 -7.24
CA VAL A 144 4.09 17.95 -6.70
C VAL A 144 2.61 18.28 -6.50
N PRO A 145 2.21 18.70 -5.28
CA PRO A 145 0.81 19.05 -5.06
C PRO A 145 0.44 20.26 -5.92
N ALA A 146 -0.66 20.13 -6.65
CA ALA A 146 -1.21 21.28 -7.37
C ALA A 146 -1.85 22.24 -6.34
N PRO A 147 -1.70 23.56 -6.54
CA PRO A 147 -2.31 24.53 -5.61
C PRO A 147 -3.82 24.28 -5.46
N GLY A 148 -4.24 24.14 -4.21
CA GLY A 148 -5.66 23.95 -3.89
C GLY A 148 -6.19 22.54 -4.10
N LEU A 149 -5.36 21.59 -4.54
CA LEU A 149 -5.77 20.20 -4.72
C LEU A 149 -5.08 19.28 -3.71
N PRO A 150 -5.79 18.25 -3.22
CA PRO A 150 -5.17 17.30 -2.30
C PRO A 150 -4.17 16.41 -3.05
N LEU A 151 -3.23 15.83 -2.30
CA LEU A 151 -2.35 14.79 -2.82
C LEU A 151 -3.16 13.53 -3.15
N PRO A 152 -2.71 12.76 -4.14
CA PRO A 152 -3.33 11.48 -4.45
C PRO A 152 -3.27 10.49 -3.30
#